data_7b7fa94fbf82dda1a9e15f43658cb06f
#
_entry.id   7b7fa94fbf82dda1a9e15f43658cb06f
#
_cell.length_a   1.000
_cell.length_b   1.000
_cell.length_c   1.000
_cell.angle_alpha   90.00
_cell.angle_beta   90.00
_cell.angle_gamma   90.00
#
_symmetry.space_group_name_H-M   'P 1'
#
loop_
_entity.id
_entity.type
_entity.pdbx_description
1 polymer ?
#
loop_
_entity_poly.entity_id
_entity_poly.type
_entity_poly.pdbx_seq_one_letter_code
_entity_poly.pdbx_strand_id
1 'polypeptide(L)'
;TDSSSTTTFRDVALAARDAAATLTTATRAEKDAALLLIADALEAKTADIVAANAIDIERARMNGTSEALVDRLTLTASRIAAIADAVRDVAKLPDPVGEVVRGYTLPNGLQVRQLRVPMGVVGMIYEARPNVTVDAAALALKSGNVALLRGSSSAFDSNTLLVNVMREALVASTITPDAILLVPGTSHESVKELLTARGLVDVIIPRGGADLINSVVENSTVPVIETGVGNCHVYVDADADVAMAVQILLNSKTQRTSVCNAAESLLVHSAIAEEFLAAALPALQAAGVTVHGDEAFAVIARKFGVDVVPATDEDWAAEYYSLDI
;
A
#
# COMPACT_ATOMS: atom_id res chain seq x y z
N THR A 1 -19.49 -37.36 13.25
CA THR A 1 -19.99 -35.98 13.32
C THR A 1 -18.80 -35.08 13.46
N ASP A 2 -18.21 -34.77 12.28
CA ASP A 2 -17.13 -33.81 12.16
C ASP A 2 -17.74 -32.38 12.24
N SER A 3 -17.71 -31.81 13.43
CA SER A 3 -17.98 -30.36 13.58
C SER A 3 -16.69 -29.62 13.27
N SER A 4 -16.44 -29.37 12.00
CA SER A 4 -15.49 -28.34 11.61
C SER A 4 -16.07 -26.99 12.10
N SER A 5 -15.68 -26.56 13.29
CA SER A 5 -16.04 -25.24 13.80
C SER A 5 -15.43 -24.20 12.86
N THR A 6 -16.28 -23.53 12.09
CA THR A 6 -15.86 -22.42 11.22
C THR A 6 -15.26 -21.34 12.12
N THR A 7 -13.96 -21.06 11.98
CA THR A 7 -13.26 -20.00 12.72
C THR A 7 -13.97 -18.67 12.48
N THR A 8 -14.47 -18.05 13.54
CA THR A 8 -15.19 -16.77 13.44
C THR A 8 -14.21 -15.60 13.45
N PHE A 9 -14.66 -14.42 13.00
CA PHE A 9 -13.89 -13.18 13.13
C PHE A 9 -13.46 -12.93 14.60
N ARG A 10 -14.39 -13.18 15.54
CA ARG A 10 -14.13 -12.99 16.97
C ARG A 10 -12.99 -13.88 17.49
N ASP A 11 -12.93 -15.14 17.04
CA ASP A 11 -11.87 -16.05 17.45
C ASP A 11 -10.50 -15.57 16.97
N VAL A 12 -10.44 -15.11 15.72
CA VAL A 12 -9.22 -14.54 15.12
C VAL A 12 -8.80 -13.24 15.82
N ALA A 13 -9.74 -12.37 16.13
CA ALA A 13 -9.46 -11.11 16.82
C ALA A 13 -9.00 -11.30 18.28
N LEU A 14 -9.51 -12.34 18.97
CA LEU A 14 -9.02 -12.72 20.31
C LEU A 14 -7.60 -13.29 20.23
N ALA A 15 -7.31 -14.18 19.29
CA ALA A 15 -5.96 -14.69 19.07
C ALA A 15 -4.97 -13.56 18.74
N ALA A 16 -5.40 -12.58 17.92
CA ALA A 16 -4.62 -11.37 17.65
C ALA A 16 -4.31 -10.58 18.94
N ARG A 17 -5.30 -10.45 19.83
CA ARG A 17 -5.14 -9.72 21.09
C ARG A 17 -4.15 -10.40 22.03
N ASP A 18 -4.23 -11.71 22.13
CA ASP A 18 -3.30 -12.51 22.94
C ASP A 18 -1.88 -12.43 22.37
N ALA A 19 -1.73 -12.51 21.04
CA ALA A 19 -0.45 -12.35 20.37
C ALA A 19 0.15 -10.95 20.58
N ALA A 20 -0.65 -9.90 20.56
CA ALA A 20 -0.20 -8.53 20.79
C ALA A 20 0.44 -8.36 22.19
N ALA A 21 -0.13 -9.02 23.20
CA ALA A 21 0.44 -8.99 24.54
C ALA A 21 1.85 -9.60 24.58
N THR A 22 2.11 -10.68 23.84
CA THR A 22 3.43 -11.32 23.77
C THR A 22 4.44 -10.46 22.98
N LEU A 23 4.01 -9.82 21.90
CA LEU A 23 4.87 -8.97 21.07
C LEU A 23 5.36 -7.72 21.79
N THR A 24 4.65 -7.24 22.80
CA THR A 24 5.06 -6.08 23.60
C THR A 24 6.42 -6.25 24.24
N THR A 25 6.82 -7.49 24.53
CA THR A 25 8.10 -7.83 25.18
C THR A 25 9.13 -8.40 24.22
N ALA A 26 8.78 -8.60 22.95
CA ALA A 26 9.68 -9.13 21.95
C ALA A 26 10.86 -8.16 21.70
N THR A 27 12.05 -8.68 21.75
CA THR A 27 13.27 -7.92 21.50
C THR A 27 13.43 -7.62 20.00
N ARG A 28 14.26 -6.61 19.69
CA ARG A 28 14.64 -6.32 18.30
C ARG A 28 15.21 -7.56 17.60
N ALA A 29 16.10 -8.29 18.26
CA ALA A 29 16.75 -9.46 17.67
C ALA A 29 15.75 -10.56 17.31
N GLU A 30 14.74 -10.81 18.15
CA GLU A 30 13.66 -11.77 17.87
C GLU A 30 12.81 -11.35 16.68
N LYS A 31 12.44 -10.06 16.61
CA LYS A 31 11.66 -9.51 15.48
C LYS A 31 12.46 -9.56 14.18
N ASP A 32 13.75 -9.19 14.21
CA ASP A 32 14.62 -9.24 13.04
C ASP A 32 14.82 -10.68 12.55
N ALA A 33 15.06 -11.63 13.44
CA ALA A 33 15.18 -13.05 13.10
C ALA A 33 13.89 -13.61 12.48
N ALA A 34 12.72 -13.26 13.03
CA ALA A 34 11.43 -13.67 12.50
C ALA A 34 11.19 -13.11 11.08
N LEU A 35 11.56 -11.85 10.83
CA LEU A 35 11.46 -11.24 9.50
C LEU A 35 12.37 -11.92 8.48
N LEU A 36 13.59 -12.30 8.86
CA LEU A 36 14.50 -13.03 7.97
C LEU A 36 13.98 -14.42 7.64
N LEU A 37 13.40 -15.15 8.60
CA LEU A 37 12.71 -16.42 8.32
C LEU A 37 11.55 -16.28 7.36
N ILE A 38 10.75 -15.21 7.49
CA ILE A 38 9.67 -14.88 6.56
C ILE A 38 10.22 -14.65 5.15
N ALA A 39 11.28 -13.84 5.01
CA ALA A 39 11.87 -13.55 3.70
C ALA A 39 12.36 -14.83 3.00
N ASP A 40 13.06 -15.70 3.73
CA ASP A 40 13.58 -16.96 3.20
C ASP A 40 12.44 -17.93 2.83
N ALA A 41 11.36 -17.97 3.62
CA ALA A 41 10.19 -18.80 3.33
C ALA A 41 9.45 -18.33 2.08
N LEU A 42 9.31 -17.02 1.85
CA LEU A 42 8.69 -16.45 0.65
C LEU A 42 9.47 -16.87 -0.61
N GLU A 43 10.80 -16.79 -0.60
CA GLU A 43 11.63 -17.26 -1.70
C GLU A 43 11.51 -18.77 -1.93
N ALA A 44 11.59 -19.56 -0.84
CA ALA A 44 11.47 -21.01 -0.92
C ALA A 44 10.12 -21.47 -1.47
N LYS A 45 9.04 -20.70 -1.26
CA LYS A 45 7.67 -20.99 -1.68
C LYS A 45 7.25 -20.25 -2.95
N THR A 46 8.19 -19.68 -3.70
CA THR A 46 7.92 -18.90 -4.92
C THR A 46 6.99 -19.62 -5.90
N ALA A 47 7.22 -20.91 -6.17
CA ALA A 47 6.40 -21.67 -7.12
C ALA A 47 4.96 -21.82 -6.66
N ASP A 48 4.74 -22.09 -5.36
CA ASP A 48 3.41 -22.24 -4.78
C ASP A 48 2.67 -20.90 -4.81
N ILE A 49 3.36 -19.79 -4.48
CA ILE A 49 2.81 -18.42 -4.48
C ILE A 49 2.38 -18.00 -5.89
N VAL A 50 3.23 -18.26 -6.90
CA VAL A 50 2.89 -17.97 -8.31
C VAL A 50 1.68 -18.80 -8.76
N ALA A 51 1.59 -20.07 -8.35
CA ALA A 51 0.45 -20.91 -8.70
C ALA A 51 -0.87 -20.42 -8.07
N ALA A 52 -0.87 -20.02 -6.81
CA ALA A 52 -2.04 -19.43 -6.17
C ALA A 52 -2.42 -18.08 -6.81
N ASN A 53 -1.43 -17.25 -7.16
CA ASN A 53 -1.67 -15.98 -7.82
C ASN A 53 -2.27 -16.16 -9.22
N ALA A 54 -1.90 -17.22 -9.96
CA ALA A 54 -2.48 -17.52 -11.26
C ALA A 54 -4.01 -17.72 -11.19
N ILE A 55 -4.54 -18.28 -10.10
CA ILE A 55 -5.98 -18.46 -9.89
C ILE A 55 -6.68 -17.09 -9.77
N ASP A 56 -6.10 -16.17 -9.01
CA ASP A 56 -6.64 -14.82 -8.87
C ASP A 56 -6.59 -14.03 -10.17
N ILE A 57 -5.50 -14.17 -10.95
CA ILE A 57 -5.33 -13.53 -12.26
C ILE A 57 -6.38 -14.05 -13.27
N GLU A 58 -6.58 -15.37 -13.33
CA GLU A 58 -7.56 -15.97 -14.23
C GLU A 58 -8.98 -15.48 -13.87
N ARG A 59 -9.31 -15.45 -12.59
CA ARG A 59 -10.59 -14.91 -12.09
C ARG A 59 -10.75 -13.43 -12.45
N ALA A 60 -9.72 -12.61 -12.30
CA ALA A 60 -9.75 -11.19 -12.65
C ALA A 60 -10.01 -10.99 -14.15
N ARG A 61 -9.34 -11.75 -15.01
CA ARG A 61 -9.55 -11.68 -16.46
C ARG A 61 -10.94 -12.13 -16.89
N MET A 62 -11.47 -13.21 -16.30
CA MET A 62 -12.84 -13.66 -16.55
C MET A 62 -13.88 -12.60 -16.16
N ASN A 63 -13.58 -11.79 -15.13
CA ASN A 63 -14.45 -10.69 -14.67
C ASN A 63 -14.26 -9.39 -15.47
N GLY A 64 -13.43 -9.37 -16.52
CA GLY A 64 -13.21 -8.18 -17.34
C GLY A 64 -12.36 -7.09 -16.66
N THR A 65 -11.55 -7.45 -15.67
CA THR A 65 -10.63 -6.50 -15.01
C THR A 65 -9.61 -5.96 -16.02
N SER A 66 -9.34 -4.65 -15.97
CA SER A 66 -8.38 -4.01 -16.86
C SER A 66 -6.96 -4.58 -16.69
N GLU A 67 -6.17 -4.63 -17.75
CA GLU A 67 -4.79 -5.16 -17.71
C GLU A 67 -3.91 -4.40 -16.71
N ALA A 68 -4.14 -3.10 -16.48
CA ALA A 68 -3.43 -2.32 -15.47
C ALA A 68 -3.71 -2.84 -14.05
N LEU A 69 -4.95 -3.22 -13.75
CA LEU A 69 -5.32 -3.82 -12.47
C LEU A 69 -4.85 -5.28 -12.36
N VAL A 70 -4.84 -6.02 -13.47
CA VAL A 70 -4.26 -7.37 -13.54
C VAL A 70 -2.75 -7.31 -13.28
N ASP A 71 -2.02 -6.33 -13.82
CA ASP A 71 -0.60 -6.14 -13.52
C ASP A 71 -0.36 -5.87 -12.02
N ARG A 72 -1.21 -5.08 -11.39
CA ARG A 72 -1.15 -4.83 -9.93
C ARG A 72 -1.32 -6.10 -9.11
N LEU A 73 -2.19 -7.01 -9.56
CA LEU A 73 -2.48 -8.27 -8.91
C LEU A 73 -1.37 -9.30 -9.11
N THR A 74 -0.60 -9.19 -10.19
CA THR A 74 0.33 -10.21 -10.65
C THR A 74 1.56 -10.33 -9.74
N LEU A 75 1.84 -11.56 -9.29
CA LEU A 75 3.08 -11.96 -8.63
C LEU A 75 3.92 -12.84 -9.57
N THR A 76 5.10 -12.37 -9.93
CA THR A 76 6.11 -13.15 -10.64
C THR A 76 7.21 -13.58 -9.68
N ALA A 77 8.04 -14.53 -10.07
CA ALA A 77 9.20 -14.95 -9.27
C ALA A 77 10.12 -13.75 -8.93
N SER A 78 10.33 -12.83 -9.87
CA SER A 78 11.12 -11.63 -9.60
C SER A 78 10.45 -10.65 -8.65
N ARG A 79 9.11 -10.52 -8.71
CA ARG A 79 8.36 -9.69 -7.76
C ARG A 79 8.37 -10.30 -6.35
N ILE A 80 8.30 -11.63 -6.23
CA ILE A 80 8.39 -12.32 -4.94
C ILE A 80 9.79 -12.15 -4.33
N ALA A 81 10.85 -12.29 -5.12
CA ALA A 81 12.20 -12.01 -4.65
C ALA A 81 12.36 -10.56 -4.16
N ALA A 82 11.82 -9.58 -4.90
CA ALA A 82 11.83 -8.18 -4.48
C ALA A 82 11.03 -7.94 -3.18
N ILE A 83 9.91 -8.65 -2.97
CA ILE A 83 9.16 -8.61 -1.72
C ILE A 83 9.99 -9.19 -0.57
N ALA A 84 10.67 -10.32 -0.78
CA ALA A 84 11.54 -10.91 0.24
C ALA A 84 12.71 -9.98 0.61
N ASP A 85 13.31 -9.32 -0.38
CA ASP A 85 14.36 -8.31 -0.14
C ASP A 85 13.81 -7.10 0.63
N ALA A 86 12.61 -6.63 0.33
CA ALA A 86 11.96 -5.57 1.09
C ALA A 86 11.72 -5.97 2.56
N VAL A 87 11.35 -7.22 2.84
CA VAL A 87 11.26 -7.74 4.22
C VAL A 87 12.62 -7.73 4.92
N ARG A 88 13.70 -8.11 4.21
CA ARG A 88 15.08 -8.02 4.74
C ARG A 88 15.49 -6.58 5.01
N ASP A 89 15.05 -5.62 4.20
CA ASP A 89 15.30 -4.20 4.44
C ASP A 89 14.53 -3.69 5.66
N VAL A 90 13.27 -4.12 5.85
CA VAL A 90 12.51 -3.83 7.09
C VAL A 90 13.23 -4.39 8.32
N ALA A 91 13.82 -5.59 8.25
CA ALA A 91 14.59 -6.17 9.35
C ALA A 91 15.78 -5.28 9.75
N LYS A 92 16.45 -4.61 8.78
CA LYS A 92 17.58 -3.70 9.03
C LYS A 92 17.18 -2.39 9.70
N LEU A 93 15.92 -1.95 9.60
CA LEU A 93 15.46 -0.71 10.20
C LEU A 93 15.71 -0.68 11.71
N PRO A 94 15.93 0.51 12.29
CA PRO A 94 15.96 0.64 13.76
C PRO A 94 14.62 0.21 14.34
N ASP A 95 14.67 -0.38 15.54
CA ASP A 95 13.45 -0.74 16.28
C ASP A 95 12.87 0.53 16.92
N PRO A 96 11.63 0.91 16.63
CA PRO A 96 11.03 2.08 17.22
C PRO A 96 10.57 1.86 18.66
N VAL A 97 10.41 0.59 19.09
CA VAL A 97 9.88 0.27 20.43
C VAL A 97 10.92 0.59 21.50
N GLY A 98 10.52 1.35 22.51
CA GLY A 98 11.40 1.78 23.60
C GLY A 98 12.22 3.04 23.30
N GLU A 99 12.12 3.62 22.09
CA GLU A 99 12.74 4.92 21.77
C GLU A 99 12.21 6.01 22.69
N VAL A 100 13.12 6.79 23.30
CA VAL A 100 12.78 7.95 24.12
C VAL A 100 12.55 9.15 23.20
N VAL A 101 11.28 9.51 22.99
CA VAL A 101 10.89 10.67 22.17
C VAL A 101 11.19 11.98 22.90
N ARG A 102 10.96 11.98 24.22
CA ARG A 102 11.10 13.17 25.08
C ARG A 102 11.39 12.74 26.51
N GLY A 103 12.24 13.52 27.20
CA GLY A 103 12.49 13.36 28.63
C GLY A 103 12.76 14.70 29.28
N TYR A 104 12.30 14.86 30.55
CA TYR A 104 12.53 16.06 31.36
C TYR A 104 12.39 15.76 32.83
N THR A 105 12.97 16.64 33.67
CA THR A 105 12.83 16.58 35.12
C THR A 105 11.96 17.71 35.58
N LEU A 106 10.94 17.41 36.39
CA LEU A 106 10.08 18.40 37.02
C LEU A 106 10.80 19.10 38.21
N PRO A 107 10.33 20.30 38.62
CA PRO A 107 10.93 21.02 39.75
C PRO A 107 10.99 20.24 41.08
N ASN A 108 10.11 19.26 41.27
CA ASN A 108 10.07 18.35 42.41
C ASN A 108 11.04 17.13 42.27
N GLY A 109 11.86 17.09 41.22
CA GLY A 109 12.81 16.02 40.98
C GLY A 109 12.24 14.81 40.23
N LEU A 110 10.94 14.77 39.90
CA LEU A 110 10.36 13.67 39.12
C LEU A 110 10.89 13.66 37.69
N GLN A 111 11.49 12.53 37.28
CA GLN A 111 11.95 12.30 35.91
C GLN A 111 10.83 11.69 35.06
N VAL A 112 10.48 12.36 33.98
CA VAL A 112 9.45 11.92 33.02
C VAL A 112 10.13 11.52 31.73
N ARG A 113 9.74 10.37 31.15
CA ARG A 113 10.17 9.91 29.84
C ARG A 113 8.94 9.51 29.02
N GLN A 114 8.90 9.97 27.78
CA GLN A 114 7.91 9.54 26.79
C GLN A 114 8.55 8.52 25.88
N LEU A 115 8.06 7.28 25.94
CA LEU A 115 8.58 6.16 25.15
C LEU A 115 7.62 5.82 24.02
N ARG A 116 8.14 5.38 22.88
CA ARG A 116 7.36 4.71 21.83
C ARG A 116 7.01 3.30 22.29
N VAL A 117 5.74 2.93 22.12
CA VAL A 117 5.22 1.59 22.43
C VAL A 117 4.43 1.07 21.23
N PRO A 118 4.27 -0.26 21.07
CA PRO A 118 3.37 -0.81 20.05
C PRO A 118 1.94 -0.32 20.24
N MET A 119 1.20 -0.21 19.14
CA MET A 119 -0.24 0.11 19.17
C MET A 119 -1.06 -1.08 19.68
N GLY A 120 -0.65 -2.30 19.32
CA GLY A 120 -1.32 -3.55 19.64
C GLY A 120 -1.74 -4.31 18.38
N VAL A 121 -3.04 -4.44 18.12
CA VAL A 121 -3.60 -5.08 16.93
C VAL A 121 -3.88 -4.02 15.87
N VAL A 122 -3.17 -4.10 14.74
CA VAL A 122 -3.35 -3.24 13.58
C VAL A 122 -4.18 -3.95 12.53
N GLY A 123 -5.40 -3.48 12.29
CA GLY A 123 -6.24 -3.93 11.20
C GLY A 123 -5.86 -3.23 9.90
N MET A 124 -5.51 -4.01 8.87
CA MET A 124 -5.23 -3.46 7.54
C MET A 124 -6.32 -3.88 6.56
N ILE A 125 -6.96 -2.90 5.91
CA ILE A 125 -7.94 -3.14 4.85
C ILE A 125 -7.32 -2.63 3.54
N TYR A 126 -7.16 -3.53 2.54
CA TYR A 126 -6.46 -3.16 1.31
C TYR A 126 -7.05 -3.81 0.07
N GLU A 127 -6.89 -3.14 -1.04
CA GLU A 127 -7.34 -3.58 -2.36
C GLU A 127 -6.33 -4.52 -3.04
N ALA A 128 -6.57 -4.85 -4.29
CA ALA A 128 -5.90 -5.82 -5.15
C ALA A 128 -4.38 -5.60 -5.33
N ARG A 129 -3.62 -5.77 -4.25
CA ARG A 129 -2.15 -5.72 -4.24
C ARG A 129 -1.61 -6.76 -3.26
N PRO A 130 -1.34 -8.01 -3.70
CA PRO A 130 -0.90 -9.08 -2.80
C PRO A 130 0.41 -8.76 -2.05
N ASN A 131 1.30 -7.94 -2.61
CA ASN A 131 2.51 -7.49 -1.92
C ASN A 131 2.20 -6.74 -0.61
N VAL A 132 1.09 -6.00 -0.54
CA VAL A 132 0.69 -5.26 0.67
C VAL A 132 0.47 -6.21 1.86
N THR A 133 0.05 -7.44 1.61
CA THR A 133 -0.09 -8.49 2.63
C THR A 133 1.23 -8.69 3.39
N VAL A 134 2.33 -8.78 2.66
CA VAL A 134 3.67 -8.99 3.24
C VAL A 134 4.24 -7.70 3.81
N ASP A 135 4.09 -6.58 3.10
CA ASP A 135 4.60 -5.28 3.53
C ASP A 135 3.97 -4.86 4.87
N ALA A 136 2.64 -4.98 4.97
CA ALA A 136 1.90 -4.66 6.19
C ALA A 136 2.28 -5.58 7.36
N ALA A 137 2.40 -6.88 7.11
CA ALA A 137 2.81 -7.85 8.12
C ALA A 137 4.22 -7.57 8.63
N ALA A 138 5.18 -7.30 7.72
CA ALA A 138 6.56 -7.02 8.08
C ALA A 138 6.70 -5.74 8.92
N LEU A 139 6.05 -4.65 8.51
CA LEU A 139 6.09 -3.38 9.24
C LEU A 139 5.39 -3.47 10.60
N ALA A 140 4.24 -4.15 10.68
CA ALA A 140 3.55 -4.39 11.94
C ALA A 140 4.44 -5.18 12.90
N LEU A 141 5.01 -6.31 12.45
CA LEU A 141 5.87 -7.16 13.24
C LEU A 141 7.13 -6.41 13.72
N LYS A 142 7.79 -5.65 12.83
CA LYS A 142 8.98 -4.85 13.18
C LYS A 142 8.68 -3.83 14.27
N SER A 143 7.50 -3.22 14.24
CA SER A 143 7.06 -2.24 15.25
C SER A 143 6.36 -2.87 16.46
N GLY A 144 6.41 -4.21 16.60
CA GLY A 144 5.87 -4.93 17.76
C GLY A 144 4.34 -5.05 17.77
N ASN A 145 3.69 -4.91 16.62
CA ASN A 145 2.25 -5.00 16.46
C ASN A 145 1.83 -6.31 15.78
N VAL A 146 0.61 -6.75 16.04
CA VAL A 146 -0.05 -7.82 15.29
C VAL A 146 -0.64 -7.23 14.01
N ALA A 147 -0.44 -7.91 12.89
CA ALA A 147 -1.11 -7.61 11.63
C ALA A 147 -2.38 -8.45 11.48
N LEU A 148 -3.54 -7.81 11.54
CA LEU A 148 -4.83 -8.40 11.21
C LEU A 148 -5.25 -7.93 9.82
N LEU A 149 -5.07 -8.79 8.82
CA LEU A 149 -5.10 -8.45 7.40
C LEU A 149 -6.45 -8.75 6.76
N ARG A 150 -6.99 -7.80 6.01
CA ARG A 150 -8.21 -7.94 5.22
C ARG A 150 -7.96 -7.43 3.80
N GLY A 151 -7.51 -8.33 2.92
CA GLY A 151 -7.32 -8.01 1.51
C GLY A 151 -8.60 -8.15 0.67
N SER A 152 -8.56 -7.64 -0.56
CA SER A 152 -9.66 -7.79 -1.53
C SER A 152 -9.92 -9.26 -1.88
N SER A 153 -11.18 -9.56 -2.21
CA SER A 153 -11.58 -10.88 -2.73
C SER A 153 -10.91 -11.22 -4.07
N SER A 154 -10.48 -10.20 -4.84
CA SER A 154 -9.75 -10.41 -6.09
C SER A 154 -8.36 -11.03 -5.91
N ALA A 155 -7.76 -10.92 -4.72
CA ALA A 155 -6.45 -11.46 -4.36
C ALA A 155 -6.55 -12.54 -3.25
N PHE A 156 -7.68 -13.20 -3.12
CA PHE A 156 -7.97 -14.08 -1.98
C PHE A 156 -7.00 -15.25 -1.88
N ASP A 157 -6.75 -15.95 -2.97
CA ASP A 157 -5.90 -17.14 -3.00
C ASP A 157 -4.44 -16.76 -2.72
N SER A 158 -3.97 -15.67 -3.33
CA SER A 158 -2.63 -15.11 -3.09
C SER A 158 -2.44 -14.68 -1.63
N ASN A 159 -3.37 -13.90 -1.08
CA ASN A 159 -3.28 -13.40 0.29
C ASN A 159 -3.32 -14.53 1.31
N THR A 160 -4.17 -15.54 1.09
CA THR A 160 -4.28 -16.71 1.96
C THR A 160 -2.97 -17.48 2.01
N LEU A 161 -2.38 -17.75 0.84
CA LEU A 161 -1.11 -18.47 0.79
C LEU A 161 0.04 -17.66 1.38
N LEU A 162 0.15 -16.37 1.07
CA LEU A 162 1.18 -15.50 1.64
C LEU A 162 1.12 -15.47 3.18
N VAL A 163 -0.09 -15.32 3.75
CA VAL A 163 -0.26 -15.36 5.21
C VAL A 163 0.14 -16.72 5.77
N ASN A 164 -0.25 -17.82 5.14
CA ASN A 164 0.12 -19.16 5.59
C ASN A 164 1.64 -19.36 5.55
N VAL A 165 2.32 -18.96 4.49
CA VAL A 165 3.79 -19.04 4.37
C VAL A 165 4.48 -18.24 5.49
N MET A 166 4.02 -17.02 5.75
CA MET A 166 4.58 -16.20 6.84
C MET A 166 4.34 -16.83 8.22
N ARG A 167 3.14 -17.34 8.47
CA ARG A 167 2.79 -18.02 9.73
C ARG A 167 3.59 -19.30 9.93
N GLU A 168 3.77 -20.11 8.89
CA GLU A 168 4.62 -21.31 8.93
C GLU A 168 6.07 -20.96 9.25
N ALA A 169 6.60 -19.90 8.66
CA ALA A 169 7.95 -19.42 8.95
C ALA A 169 8.12 -19.03 10.45
N LEU A 170 7.10 -18.41 11.03
CA LEU A 170 7.12 -18.00 12.44
C LEU A 170 7.16 -19.18 13.42
N VAL A 171 6.71 -20.37 13.03
CA VAL A 171 6.81 -21.58 13.90
C VAL A 171 8.25 -21.90 14.30
N ALA A 172 9.22 -21.53 13.46
CA ALA A 172 10.66 -21.71 13.74
C ALA A 172 11.27 -20.56 14.56
N SER A 173 10.47 -19.57 14.95
CA SER A 173 10.91 -18.39 15.71
C SER A 173 10.35 -18.38 17.15
N THR A 174 10.74 -17.38 17.93
CA THR A 174 10.16 -17.11 19.26
C THR A 174 8.86 -16.29 19.16
N ILE A 175 8.53 -15.76 17.97
CA ILE A 175 7.32 -14.99 17.71
C ILE A 175 6.18 -15.94 17.36
N THR A 176 5.04 -15.74 18.00
CA THR A 176 3.83 -16.54 17.71
C THR A 176 3.35 -16.36 16.27
N PRO A 177 2.94 -17.43 15.56
CA PRO A 177 2.28 -17.32 14.26
C PRO A 177 1.05 -16.40 14.25
N ASP A 178 0.40 -16.21 15.39
CA ASP A 178 -0.76 -15.33 15.54
C ASP A 178 -0.40 -13.83 15.52
N ALA A 179 0.87 -13.50 15.36
CA ALA A 179 1.33 -12.15 15.03
C ALA A 179 0.88 -11.68 13.62
N ILE A 180 0.53 -12.63 12.74
CA ILE A 180 0.05 -12.37 11.38
C ILE A 180 -1.21 -13.20 11.13
N LEU A 181 -2.34 -12.53 10.96
CA LEU A 181 -3.64 -13.18 10.83
C LEU A 181 -4.42 -12.60 9.64
N LEU A 182 -5.19 -13.46 8.97
CA LEU A 182 -6.12 -13.05 7.93
C LEU A 182 -7.55 -13.02 8.49
N VAL A 183 -8.28 -11.95 8.24
CA VAL A 183 -9.71 -11.86 8.57
C VAL A 183 -10.48 -12.91 7.77
N PRO A 184 -11.31 -13.74 8.42
CA PRO A 184 -12.09 -14.77 7.73
C PRO A 184 -13.13 -14.19 6.78
N GLY A 185 -13.35 -14.85 5.64
CA GLY A 185 -14.37 -14.49 4.67
C GLY A 185 -13.94 -13.34 3.73
N THR A 186 -14.73 -13.19 2.67
CA THR A 186 -14.51 -12.20 1.60
C THR A 186 -15.66 -11.22 1.47
N SER A 187 -16.70 -11.33 2.28
CA SER A 187 -17.91 -10.51 2.23
C SER A 187 -17.69 -9.11 2.83
N HIS A 188 -18.59 -8.19 2.51
CA HIS A 188 -18.64 -6.88 3.17
C HIS A 188 -18.90 -6.97 4.68
N GLU A 189 -19.56 -8.03 5.14
CA GLU A 189 -19.81 -8.24 6.57
C GLU A 189 -18.50 -8.45 7.33
N SER A 190 -17.52 -9.18 6.78
CA SER A 190 -16.21 -9.34 7.42
C SER A 190 -15.44 -8.01 7.56
N VAL A 191 -15.66 -7.07 6.63
CA VAL A 191 -15.12 -5.70 6.77
C VAL A 191 -15.80 -4.97 7.93
N LYS A 192 -17.13 -5.04 8.01
CA LYS A 192 -17.90 -4.38 9.07
C LYS A 192 -17.55 -4.92 10.45
N GLU A 193 -17.35 -6.24 10.58
CA GLU A 193 -16.89 -6.84 11.84
C GLU A 193 -15.54 -6.24 12.27
N LEU A 194 -14.60 -6.09 11.33
CA LEU A 194 -13.29 -5.47 11.60
C LEU A 194 -13.44 -4.00 11.99
N LEU A 195 -14.25 -3.21 11.26
CA LEU A 195 -14.47 -1.78 11.53
C LEU A 195 -15.12 -1.51 12.89
N THR A 196 -15.87 -2.47 13.41
CA THR A 196 -16.59 -2.32 14.68
C THR A 196 -15.97 -3.10 15.84
N ALA A 197 -14.79 -3.69 15.65
CA ALA A 197 -14.08 -4.54 16.61
C ALA A 197 -13.40 -3.76 17.76
N ARG A 198 -14.09 -2.79 18.32
CA ARG A 198 -13.57 -1.95 19.40
C ARG A 198 -13.19 -2.79 20.63
N GLY A 199 -11.97 -2.57 21.13
CA GLY A 199 -11.41 -3.34 22.25
C GLY A 199 -10.69 -4.63 21.82
N LEU A 200 -10.86 -5.09 20.57
CA LEU A 200 -10.12 -6.20 19.98
C LEU A 200 -9.07 -5.71 18.97
N VAL A 201 -9.37 -4.64 18.25
CA VAL A 201 -8.48 -3.97 17.28
C VAL A 201 -8.21 -2.55 17.79
N ASP A 202 -6.96 -2.12 17.74
CA ASP A 202 -6.51 -0.84 18.30
C ASP A 202 -6.52 0.28 17.25
N VAL A 203 -6.21 -0.05 16.00
CA VAL A 203 -6.20 0.90 14.90
C VAL A 203 -6.48 0.19 13.58
N ILE A 204 -7.13 0.89 12.65
CA ILE A 204 -7.35 0.45 11.27
C ILE A 204 -6.60 1.36 10.32
N ILE A 205 -5.94 0.76 9.33
CA ILE A 205 -5.22 1.45 8.27
C ILE A 205 -5.81 1.00 6.92
N PRO A 206 -6.66 1.81 6.28
CA PRO A 206 -7.13 1.52 4.94
C PRO A 206 -6.04 1.83 3.89
N ARG A 207 -5.96 0.99 2.86
CA ARG A 207 -5.05 1.16 1.72
C ARG A 207 -5.77 0.84 0.41
N GLY A 208 -6.21 1.86 -0.32
CA GLY A 208 -6.96 1.71 -1.56
C GLY A 208 -7.38 3.04 -2.14
N GLY A 209 -8.37 3.02 -3.03
CA GLY A 209 -8.96 4.22 -3.60
C GLY A 209 -9.81 5.02 -2.60
N ALA A 210 -10.22 6.22 -3.02
CA ALA A 210 -10.98 7.16 -2.20
C ALA A 210 -12.25 6.53 -1.60
N ASP A 211 -12.99 5.76 -2.39
CA ASP A 211 -14.26 5.15 -1.94
C ASP A 211 -14.05 4.17 -0.77
N LEU A 212 -13.00 3.36 -0.84
CA LEU A 212 -12.66 2.47 0.27
C LEU A 212 -12.26 3.27 1.52
N ILE A 213 -11.41 4.27 1.36
CA ILE A 213 -10.92 5.09 2.48
C ILE A 213 -12.09 5.82 3.15
N ASN A 214 -12.93 6.50 2.37
CA ASN A 214 -14.11 7.20 2.87
C ASN A 214 -15.07 6.24 3.58
N SER A 215 -15.35 5.08 2.98
CA SER A 215 -16.21 4.07 3.59
C SER A 215 -15.66 3.55 4.93
N VAL A 216 -14.35 3.37 5.05
CA VAL A 216 -13.71 2.96 6.31
C VAL A 216 -13.82 4.06 7.35
N VAL A 217 -13.53 5.31 7.01
CA VAL A 217 -13.58 6.47 7.91
C VAL A 217 -14.99 6.69 8.46
N GLU A 218 -16.00 6.63 7.58
CA GLU A 218 -17.39 6.88 7.95
C GLU A 218 -18.00 5.77 8.81
N ASN A 219 -17.57 4.51 8.62
CA ASN A 219 -18.20 3.36 9.25
C ASN A 219 -17.40 2.75 10.39
N SER A 220 -16.18 3.21 10.66
CA SER A 220 -15.34 2.64 11.71
C SER A 220 -15.67 3.22 13.09
N THR A 221 -15.76 2.34 14.09
CA THR A 221 -15.75 2.71 15.51
C THR A 221 -14.38 2.51 16.17
N VAL A 222 -13.45 1.86 15.45
CA VAL A 222 -12.03 1.74 15.80
C VAL A 222 -11.30 2.95 15.23
N PRO A 223 -10.29 3.51 15.90
CA PRO A 223 -9.47 4.59 15.35
C PRO A 223 -8.90 4.25 13.97
N VAL A 224 -8.93 5.22 13.04
CA VAL A 224 -8.42 5.04 11.67
C VAL A 224 -7.24 5.96 11.43
N ILE A 225 -6.18 5.42 10.80
CA ILE A 225 -5.11 6.20 10.22
C ILE A 225 -5.28 6.12 8.70
N GLU A 226 -5.76 7.19 8.12
CA GLU A 226 -6.05 7.26 6.68
C GLU A 226 -4.99 8.03 5.90
N THR A 227 -4.95 7.79 4.59
CA THR A 227 -4.22 8.59 3.61
C THR A 227 -5.21 9.23 2.65
N GLY A 228 -4.86 10.39 2.09
CA GLY A 228 -5.66 11.02 1.03
C GLY A 228 -5.48 10.31 -0.32
N VAL A 229 -6.21 10.81 -1.32
CA VAL A 229 -6.07 10.44 -2.74
C VAL A 229 -4.77 11.03 -3.28
N GLY A 230 -4.06 10.30 -4.12
CA GLY A 230 -2.85 10.78 -4.77
C GLY A 230 -3.18 11.53 -6.06
N ASN A 231 -3.02 12.84 -6.09
CA ASN A 231 -2.97 13.61 -7.33
C ASN A 231 -1.58 14.23 -7.44
N CYS A 232 -0.71 13.58 -8.21
CA CYS A 232 0.69 13.95 -8.30
C CYS A 232 0.90 15.04 -9.35
N HIS A 233 1.52 16.16 -8.93
CA HIS A 233 1.75 17.31 -9.75
C HIS A 233 3.23 17.40 -10.18
N VAL A 234 3.44 17.75 -11.46
CA VAL A 234 4.72 18.20 -11.97
C VAL A 234 4.60 19.70 -12.25
N TYR A 235 5.41 20.49 -11.57
CA TYR A 235 5.49 21.93 -11.82
C TYR A 235 6.79 22.28 -12.55
N VAL A 236 6.65 22.97 -13.68
CA VAL A 236 7.78 23.47 -14.48
C VAL A 236 7.88 24.99 -14.28
N ASP A 237 8.90 25.42 -13.55
CA ASP A 237 9.16 26.83 -13.23
C ASP A 237 9.76 27.58 -14.42
N ALA A 238 9.72 28.92 -14.35
CA ALA A 238 10.28 29.81 -15.37
C ALA A 238 11.79 29.60 -15.62
N ASP A 239 12.53 29.22 -14.58
CA ASP A 239 13.98 28.97 -14.63
C ASP A 239 14.34 27.49 -14.81
N ALA A 240 13.36 26.61 -15.15
CA ALA A 240 13.61 25.21 -15.33
C ALA A 240 14.49 24.89 -16.55
N ASP A 241 15.34 23.86 -16.42
CA ASP A 241 15.97 23.23 -17.59
C ASP A 241 14.92 22.44 -18.37
N VAL A 242 14.60 22.89 -19.57
CA VAL A 242 13.55 22.31 -20.42
C VAL A 242 13.81 20.85 -20.73
N ALA A 243 15.05 20.47 -21.05
CA ALA A 243 15.37 19.10 -21.42
C ALA A 243 15.19 18.14 -20.23
N MET A 244 15.64 18.54 -19.05
CA MET A 244 15.44 17.79 -17.81
C MET A 244 13.96 17.71 -17.44
N ALA A 245 13.22 18.81 -17.55
CA ALA A 245 11.78 18.86 -17.22
C ALA A 245 10.96 17.90 -18.11
N VAL A 246 11.26 17.83 -19.41
CA VAL A 246 10.62 16.88 -20.34
C VAL A 246 10.92 15.42 -19.95
N GLN A 247 12.17 15.11 -19.60
CA GLN A 247 12.54 13.75 -19.16
C GLN A 247 11.82 13.36 -17.86
N ILE A 248 11.76 14.27 -16.89
CA ILE A 248 11.03 14.03 -15.63
C ILE A 248 9.55 13.81 -15.90
N LEU A 249 8.92 14.66 -16.71
CA LEU A 249 7.50 14.53 -17.04
C LEU A 249 7.20 13.20 -17.71
N LEU A 250 7.94 12.83 -18.74
CA LEU A 250 7.77 11.57 -19.44
C LEU A 250 7.93 10.38 -18.49
N ASN A 251 9.03 10.35 -17.73
CA ASN A 251 9.26 9.24 -16.80
C ASN A 251 8.18 9.15 -15.73
N SER A 252 7.80 10.26 -15.12
CA SER A 252 6.79 10.28 -14.06
C SER A 252 5.39 9.83 -14.51
N LYS A 253 5.06 9.99 -15.81
CA LYS A 253 3.78 9.53 -16.36
C LYS A 253 3.85 8.15 -16.99
N THR A 254 4.92 7.83 -17.74
CA THR A 254 4.93 6.65 -18.63
C THR A 254 5.63 5.43 -18.05
N GLN A 255 6.43 5.56 -17.00
CA GLN A 255 7.13 4.43 -16.39
C GLN A 255 6.16 3.36 -15.88
N ARG A 256 5.11 3.78 -15.17
CA ARG A 256 4.07 2.89 -14.66
C ARG A 256 2.84 3.72 -14.27
N THR A 257 1.78 3.63 -15.04
CA THR A 257 0.54 4.41 -14.80
C THR A 257 -0.31 3.90 -13.63
N SER A 258 -0.11 2.64 -13.23
CA SER A 258 -0.94 1.99 -12.21
C SER A 258 -0.51 2.26 -10.76
N VAL A 259 0.36 3.23 -10.51
CA VAL A 259 0.85 3.57 -9.17
C VAL A 259 0.41 4.98 -8.75
N CYS A 260 0.18 5.17 -7.45
CA CYS A 260 -0.31 6.42 -6.88
C CYS A 260 0.68 7.60 -6.95
N ASN A 261 1.92 7.38 -7.40
CA ASN A 261 2.92 8.42 -7.61
C ASN A 261 3.24 8.67 -9.10
N ALA A 262 2.41 8.16 -10.02
CA ALA A 262 2.43 8.60 -11.41
C ALA A 262 1.93 10.05 -11.50
N ALA A 263 2.48 10.85 -12.41
CA ALA A 263 2.01 12.22 -12.59
C ALA A 263 0.58 12.24 -13.13
N GLU A 264 -0.27 13.08 -12.53
CA GLU A 264 -1.66 13.28 -12.93
C GLU A 264 -1.90 14.70 -13.43
N SER A 265 -1.16 15.67 -12.89
CA SER A 265 -1.31 17.09 -13.24
C SER A 265 0.02 17.71 -13.63
N LEU A 266 0.02 18.45 -14.74
CA LEU A 266 1.13 19.25 -15.21
C LEU A 266 0.82 20.74 -15.05
N LEU A 267 1.64 21.45 -14.30
CA LEU A 267 1.59 22.89 -14.13
C LEU A 267 2.83 23.53 -14.78
N VAL A 268 2.64 24.52 -15.62
CA VAL A 268 3.74 25.18 -16.34
C VAL A 268 3.69 26.68 -16.13
N HIS A 269 4.80 27.27 -15.70
CA HIS A 269 4.90 28.73 -15.60
C HIS A 269 4.73 29.39 -16.98
N SER A 270 3.90 30.43 -17.07
CA SER A 270 3.52 31.07 -18.34
C SER A 270 4.71 31.59 -19.17
N ALA A 271 5.80 32.01 -18.51
CA ALA A 271 6.98 32.53 -19.19
C ALA A 271 7.78 31.48 -19.99
N ILE A 272 7.71 30.19 -19.60
CA ILE A 272 8.43 29.10 -20.26
C ILE A 272 7.47 28.14 -21.02
N ALA A 273 6.16 28.39 -20.93
CA ALA A 273 5.14 27.47 -21.45
C ALA A 273 5.31 27.14 -22.92
N GLU A 274 5.56 28.13 -23.79
CA GLU A 274 5.69 27.89 -25.22
C GLU A 274 6.96 27.09 -25.55
N GLU A 275 8.10 27.39 -24.93
CA GLU A 275 9.35 26.67 -25.13
C GLU A 275 9.26 25.23 -24.60
N PHE A 276 8.76 25.06 -23.38
CA PHE A 276 8.63 23.74 -22.77
C PHE A 276 7.64 22.85 -23.53
N LEU A 277 6.45 23.36 -23.87
CA LEU A 277 5.41 22.58 -24.55
C LEU A 277 5.81 22.23 -26.00
N ALA A 278 6.64 23.05 -26.67
CA ALA A 278 7.21 22.71 -27.97
C ALA A 278 8.01 21.41 -27.93
N ALA A 279 8.71 21.14 -26.83
CA ALA A 279 9.49 19.91 -26.65
C ALA A 279 8.66 18.78 -26.00
N ALA A 280 7.79 19.10 -25.04
CA ALA A 280 7.06 18.11 -24.27
C ALA A 280 5.90 17.46 -25.04
N LEU A 281 5.12 18.25 -25.79
CA LEU A 281 3.91 17.73 -26.46
C LEU A 281 4.20 16.65 -27.50
N PRO A 282 5.16 16.78 -28.42
CA PRO A 282 5.49 15.69 -29.35
C PRO A 282 5.98 14.44 -28.62
N ALA A 283 6.69 14.59 -27.51
CA ALA A 283 7.22 13.49 -26.73
C ALA A 283 6.10 12.74 -25.96
N LEU A 284 5.15 13.46 -25.38
CA LEU A 284 3.95 12.88 -24.75
C LEU A 284 3.09 12.13 -25.77
N GLN A 285 2.85 12.73 -26.95
CA GLN A 285 2.10 12.12 -28.03
C GLN A 285 2.78 10.82 -28.52
N ALA A 286 4.10 10.84 -28.71
CA ALA A 286 4.87 9.66 -29.12
C ALA A 286 4.81 8.54 -28.09
N ALA A 287 4.63 8.89 -26.80
CA ALA A 287 4.44 7.95 -25.69
C ALA A 287 2.98 7.49 -25.51
N GLY A 288 2.05 7.98 -26.35
CA GLY A 288 0.63 7.64 -26.27
C GLY A 288 -0.12 8.30 -25.12
N VAL A 289 0.40 9.41 -24.59
CA VAL A 289 -0.25 10.14 -23.50
C VAL A 289 -1.33 11.07 -24.05
N THR A 290 -2.55 10.96 -23.50
CA THR A 290 -3.64 11.89 -23.72
C THR A 290 -3.50 13.08 -22.78
N VAL A 291 -3.49 14.28 -23.32
CA VAL A 291 -3.38 15.51 -22.52
C VAL A 291 -4.74 16.17 -22.39
N HIS A 292 -5.18 16.40 -21.15
CA HIS A 292 -6.35 17.19 -20.81
C HIS A 292 -5.89 18.60 -20.42
N GLY A 293 -6.19 19.58 -21.25
CA GLY A 293 -5.63 20.92 -21.07
C GLY A 293 -6.68 22.02 -20.96
N ASP A 294 -6.34 23.06 -20.23
CA ASP A 294 -7.12 24.30 -20.21
C ASP A 294 -7.08 25.05 -21.56
N GLU A 295 -7.83 26.12 -21.67
CA GLU A 295 -7.92 26.91 -22.91
C GLU A 295 -6.55 27.53 -23.29
N ALA A 296 -5.76 27.99 -22.33
CA ALA A 296 -4.44 28.58 -22.57
C ALA A 296 -3.46 27.54 -23.10
N PHE A 297 -3.47 26.35 -22.50
CA PHE A 297 -2.67 25.19 -22.92
C PHE A 297 -3.06 24.77 -24.35
N ALA A 298 -4.35 24.63 -24.63
CA ALA A 298 -4.86 24.23 -25.93
C ALA A 298 -4.50 25.21 -27.07
N VAL A 299 -4.40 26.52 -26.77
CA VAL A 299 -3.94 27.53 -27.72
C VAL A 299 -2.46 27.30 -28.12
N ILE A 300 -1.62 26.95 -27.16
CA ILE A 300 -0.20 26.66 -27.42
C ILE A 300 -0.07 25.32 -28.16
N ALA A 301 -0.77 24.28 -27.72
CA ALA A 301 -0.71 22.95 -28.31
C ALA A 301 -1.07 22.94 -29.80
N ARG A 302 -2.07 23.72 -30.20
CA ARG A 302 -2.45 23.89 -31.63
C ARG A 302 -1.33 24.42 -32.51
N LYS A 303 -0.39 25.23 -31.99
CA LYS A 303 0.78 25.70 -32.75
C LYS A 303 1.72 24.54 -33.14
N PHE A 304 1.70 23.47 -32.36
CA PHE A 304 2.55 22.29 -32.57
C PHE A 304 1.79 21.10 -33.17
N GLY A 305 0.52 21.30 -33.55
CA GLY A 305 -0.30 20.27 -34.22
C GLY A 305 -0.67 19.12 -33.31
N VAL A 306 -0.72 19.33 -31.98
CA VAL A 306 -1.12 18.31 -31.00
C VAL A 306 -2.54 18.58 -30.54
N ASP A 307 -3.37 17.55 -30.64
CA ASP A 307 -4.74 17.60 -30.13
C ASP A 307 -4.73 17.43 -28.60
N VAL A 308 -5.51 18.28 -27.94
CA VAL A 308 -5.66 18.32 -26.48
C VAL A 308 -7.14 18.17 -26.18
N VAL A 309 -7.49 17.27 -25.26
CA VAL A 309 -8.84 17.12 -24.74
C VAL A 309 -9.12 18.31 -23.80
N PRO A 310 -10.25 19.02 -23.95
CA PRO A 310 -10.60 20.07 -23.01
C PRO A 310 -10.74 19.53 -21.60
N ALA A 311 -9.97 20.09 -20.66
CA ALA A 311 -10.05 19.71 -19.25
C ALA A 311 -11.38 20.18 -18.65
N THR A 312 -11.93 19.36 -17.76
CA THR A 312 -13.13 19.63 -16.96
C THR A 312 -12.77 19.77 -15.49
N ASP A 313 -13.70 20.20 -14.64
CA ASP A 313 -13.48 20.31 -13.20
C ASP A 313 -13.17 18.94 -12.55
N GLU A 314 -13.63 17.86 -13.16
CA GLU A 314 -13.37 16.49 -12.70
C GLU A 314 -11.90 16.07 -12.96
N ASP A 315 -11.30 16.54 -14.05
CA ASP A 315 -9.92 16.22 -14.43
C ASP A 315 -8.92 16.75 -13.40
N TRP A 316 -9.18 17.91 -12.79
CA TRP A 316 -8.27 18.52 -11.80
C TRP A 316 -8.14 17.74 -10.49
N ALA A 317 -9.10 16.89 -10.20
CA ALA A 317 -9.09 16.03 -9.01
C ALA A 317 -8.89 14.54 -9.34
N ALA A 318 -8.78 14.20 -10.63
CA ALA A 318 -8.73 12.82 -11.07
C ALA A 318 -7.40 12.13 -10.72
N GLU A 319 -7.49 10.86 -10.36
CA GLU A 319 -6.38 9.92 -10.34
C GLU A 319 -6.62 8.93 -11.49
N TYR A 320 -6.00 9.18 -12.64
CA TYR A 320 -6.36 8.51 -13.89
C TYR A 320 -5.98 7.02 -13.94
N TYR A 321 -4.87 6.62 -13.36
CA TYR A 321 -4.30 5.28 -13.52
C TYR A 321 -4.11 4.82 -14.98
N SER A 322 -4.03 5.75 -15.92
CA SER A 322 -3.90 5.57 -17.35
C SER A 322 -2.86 6.50 -17.95
N LEU A 323 -2.66 6.50 -19.26
CA LEU A 323 -1.80 7.45 -19.97
C LEU A 323 -2.52 8.79 -20.23
N ASP A 324 -3.19 9.32 -19.20
CA ASP A 324 -3.87 10.63 -19.21
C ASP A 324 -3.20 11.59 -18.23
N ILE A 325 -3.08 12.87 -18.58
CA ILE A 325 -2.47 13.91 -17.76
C ILE A 325 -3.12 15.26 -18.02
#